data_a51af7ab394990df8409f796797a5bbc
#
_entry.id   a51af7ab394990df8409f796797a5bbc
#
_cell.length_a   1.000
_cell.length_b   1.000
_cell.length_c   1.000
_cell.angle_alpha   90.00
_cell.angle_beta   90.00
_cell.angle_gamma   90.00
#
_symmetry.space_group_name_H-M   'P 1'
#
loop_
_entity.id
_entity.type
_entity.pdbx_description
1 polymer ?
#
loop_
_entity_poly.entity_id
_entity_poly.type
_entity_poly.pdbx_seq_one_letter_code
_entity_poly.pdbx_strand_id
1 'polypeptide(L)'
;MVIGGVVVDGGTFDWESSGKFPTMTEPYVGFHDLVFAEEFGPQAFIMRARKEGIRDFGACMAPMTAFQILQGLETLPLRMAKHVSNTNSIVQFLKEHPMVESINYPGLESHPDHELAKSLLPKGVGAVFSFELKGGREAGRTFIEKLELFSHLANVGDAKSLVIHPASTTHHRMDEKSLLESGIGPGLIRLSVGLEDVQDLIDDLKAGLRAVEKMVGKKSLICIFIYLEEKK
;
A
#
# COMPACT_ATOMS: atom_id res chain seq x y z
N MET A 1 -17.73 -0.10 -12.71
CA MET A 1 -16.42 0.36 -12.23
C MET A 1 -15.43 0.31 -13.39
N VAL A 2 -14.59 1.31 -13.53
CA VAL A 2 -13.59 1.41 -14.62
C VAL A 2 -12.20 1.56 -14.03
N ILE A 3 -11.20 1.15 -14.81
CA ILE A 3 -9.79 1.32 -14.48
C ILE A 3 -9.18 2.25 -15.53
N GLY A 4 -8.37 3.18 -15.08
CA GLY A 4 -7.61 4.09 -15.92
C GLY A 4 -6.35 4.54 -15.21
N GLY A 5 -5.53 5.28 -15.93
CA GLY A 5 -4.30 5.83 -15.38
C GLY A 5 -3.91 7.12 -16.08
N VAL A 6 -2.96 7.83 -15.49
CA VAL A 6 -2.36 9.02 -16.05
C VAL A 6 -0.84 8.95 -15.88
N VAL A 7 -0.13 9.39 -16.89
CA VAL A 7 1.32 9.61 -16.84
C VAL A 7 1.57 11.11 -16.91
N VAL A 8 2.29 11.65 -15.93
CA VAL A 8 2.68 13.05 -15.85
C VAL A 8 4.20 13.12 -15.86
N ASP A 9 4.75 13.87 -16.79
CA ASP A 9 6.19 14.11 -16.91
C ASP A 9 6.50 15.59 -16.67
N GLY A 10 7.44 15.86 -15.78
CA GLY A 10 7.91 17.22 -15.50
C GLY A 10 8.85 17.78 -16.56
N GLY A 11 9.34 16.96 -17.47
CA GLY A 11 10.26 17.37 -18.55
C GLY A 11 11.63 17.84 -18.04
N THR A 12 12.03 17.46 -16.84
CA THR A 12 13.27 17.97 -16.20
C THR A 12 14.40 16.93 -16.18
N PHE A 13 14.15 15.72 -16.67
CA PHE A 13 15.14 14.65 -16.66
C PHE A 13 16.13 14.84 -17.81
N ASP A 14 17.43 14.83 -17.49
CA ASP A 14 18.51 14.90 -18.48
C ASP A 14 18.81 13.49 -19.02
N TRP A 15 18.24 13.19 -20.19
CA TRP A 15 18.35 11.90 -20.83
C TRP A 15 19.79 11.60 -21.29
N GLU A 16 20.48 12.62 -21.82
CA GLU A 16 21.84 12.48 -22.36
C GLU A 16 22.86 12.23 -21.25
N SER A 17 22.89 13.09 -20.23
CA SER A 17 23.83 12.96 -19.13
C SER A 17 23.63 11.69 -18.32
N SER A 18 22.44 11.13 -18.30
CA SER A 18 22.15 9.89 -17.56
C SER A 18 22.85 8.66 -18.15
N GLY A 19 23.05 8.62 -19.47
CA GLY A 19 23.63 7.50 -20.22
C GLY A 19 22.90 6.15 -20.08
N LYS A 20 21.73 6.13 -19.43
CA LYS A 20 20.98 4.90 -19.10
C LYS A 20 19.86 4.56 -20.07
N PHE A 21 19.49 5.49 -20.93
CA PHE A 21 18.31 5.37 -21.77
C PHE A 21 18.63 5.59 -23.25
N PRO A 22 19.36 4.67 -23.91
CA PRO A 22 19.74 4.81 -25.34
C PRO A 22 18.53 4.97 -26.24
N THR A 23 17.40 4.39 -25.84
CA THR A 23 16.12 4.54 -26.54
C THR A 23 15.61 5.99 -26.63
N MET A 24 16.12 6.88 -25.83
CA MET A 24 15.79 8.31 -25.85
C MET A 24 16.84 9.18 -26.57
N THR A 25 18.09 8.70 -26.60
CA THR A 25 19.28 9.47 -27.02
C THR A 25 19.95 8.94 -28.26
N GLU A 26 19.51 7.76 -28.77
CA GLU A 26 20.03 7.19 -30.03
C GLU A 26 18.97 7.24 -31.15
N PRO A 27 19.40 7.20 -32.43
CA PRO A 27 18.50 7.19 -33.57
C PRO A 27 17.51 6.03 -33.53
N TYR A 28 16.24 6.35 -33.66
CA TYR A 28 15.17 5.35 -33.69
C TYR A 28 14.76 5.03 -35.12
N VAL A 29 15.19 3.86 -35.61
CA VAL A 29 14.98 3.39 -37.01
C VAL A 29 13.50 3.39 -37.40
N GLY A 30 12.59 3.02 -36.50
CA GLY A 30 11.14 3.04 -36.72
C GLY A 30 10.53 4.43 -36.97
N PHE A 31 11.32 5.50 -36.76
CA PHE A 31 10.95 6.89 -36.97
C PHE A 31 11.99 7.68 -37.78
N HIS A 32 12.53 7.07 -38.83
CA HIS A 32 13.48 7.73 -39.76
C HIS A 32 14.70 8.30 -39.00
N ASP A 33 15.27 7.52 -38.10
CA ASP A 33 16.44 7.83 -37.30
C ASP A 33 16.29 9.07 -36.38
N LEU A 34 15.07 9.40 -36.00
CA LEU A 34 14.78 10.49 -35.08
C LEU A 34 15.34 10.18 -33.68
N VAL A 35 16.01 11.15 -33.06
CA VAL A 35 16.47 11.11 -31.66
C VAL A 35 15.47 11.90 -30.80
N PHE A 36 14.77 11.22 -29.92
CA PHE A 36 13.66 11.83 -29.14
C PHE A 36 14.13 12.98 -28.26
N ALA A 37 15.27 12.83 -27.58
CA ALA A 37 15.81 13.86 -26.69
C ALA A 37 16.15 15.14 -27.46
N GLU A 38 16.77 15.02 -28.65
CA GLU A 38 17.15 16.15 -29.48
C GLU A 38 15.92 16.87 -30.09
N GLU A 39 14.98 16.09 -30.64
CA GLU A 39 13.84 16.65 -31.38
C GLU A 39 12.79 17.28 -30.45
N PHE A 40 12.53 16.67 -29.28
CA PHE A 40 11.42 17.07 -28.42
C PHE A 40 11.87 17.67 -27.09
N GLY A 41 13.15 17.62 -26.74
CA GLY A 41 13.68 18.21 -25.50
C GLY A 41 12.87 17.81 -24.27
N PRO A 42 12.29 18.77 -23.50
CA PRO A 42 11.51 18.47 -22.29
C PRO A 42 10.30 17.56 -22.53
N GLN A 43 9.82 17.44 -23.75
CA GLN A 43 8.65 16.60 -24.09
C GLN A 43 9.05 15.22 -24.62
N ALA A 44 10.34 14.89 -24.67
CA ALA A 44 10.85 13.67 -25.29
C ALA A 44 10.17 12.40 -24.79
N PHE A 45 10.04 12.25 -23.47
CA PHE A 45 9.39 11.06 -22.87
C PHE A 45 7.91 10.95 -23.26
N ILE A 46 7.15 12.02 -23.11
CA ILE A 46 5.71 12.01 -23.44
C ILE A 46 5.49 11.79 -24.94
N MET A 47 6.32 12.36 -25.79
CA MET A 47 6.22 12.16 -27.23
C MET A 47 6.52 10.71 -27.61
N ARG A 48 7.54 10.09 -26.98
CA ARG A 48 7.83 8.67 -27.20
C ARG A 48 6.70 7.77 -26.67
N ALA A 49 6.22 8.04 -25.45
CA ALA A 49 5.10 7.30 -24.86
C ALA A 49 3.84 7.36 -25.75
N ARG A 50 3.54 8.51 -26.35
CA ARG A 50 2.43 8.66 -27.32
C ARG A 50 2.67 7.90 -28.61
N LYS A 51 3.90 7.90 -29.12
CA LYS A 51 4.27 7.20 -30.34
C LYS A 51 4.15 5.68 -30.18
N GLU A 52 4.78 5.11 -29.19
CA GLU A 52 4.78 3.67 -28.96
C GLU A 52 3.49 3.18 -28.28
N GLY A 53 3.02 3.88 -27.25
CA GLY A 53 1.84 3.48 -26.47
C GLY A 53 0.53 3.69 -27.23
N ILE A 54 0.26 4.89 -27.69
CA ILE A 54 -1.03 5.23 -28.34
C ILE A 54 -1.02 4.81 -29.81
N ARG A 55 0.00 5.22 -30.56
CA ARG A 55 0.04 4.95 -32.01
C ARG A 55 0.24 3.47 -32.31
N ASP A 56 1.25 2.84 -31.72
CA ASP A 56 1.68 1.49 -32.14
C ASP A 56 0.84 0.42 -31.44
N PHE A 57 0.62 0.51 -30.13
CA PHE A 57 -0.25 -0.41 -29.39
C PHE A 57 -1.74 -0.04 -29.47
N GLY A 58 -2.06 1.21 -29.79
CA GLY A 58 -3.46 1.66 -29.92
C GLY A 58 -4.20 1.83 -28.58
N ALA A 59 -3.50 1.77 -27.45
CA ALA A 59 -4.12 1.89 -26.13
C ALA A 59 -4.63 3.30 -25.90
N CYS A 60 -5.96 3.46 -25.92
CA CYS A 60 -6.64 4.73 -25.73
C CYS A 60 -7.84 4.54 -24.80
N MET A 61 -7.97 5.45 -23.81
CA MET A 61 -9.11 5.43 -22.89
C MET A 61 -10.42 5.76 -23.63
N ALA A 62 -11.45 4.93 -23.48
CA ALA A 62 -12.77 5.22 -24.03
C ALA A 62 -13.36 6.47 -23.36
N PRO A 63 -14.11 7.33 -24.08
CA PRO A 63 -14.71 8.55 -23.52
C PRO A 63 -15.62 8.28 -22.31
N MET A 64 -16.36 7.18 -22.30
CA MET A 64 -17.22 6.80 -21.17
C MET A 64 -16.38 6.46 -19.93
N THR A 65 -15.23 5.80 -20.09
CA THR A 65 -14.30 5.54 -19.00
C THR A 65 -13.73 6.84 -18.43
N ALA A 66 -13.34 7.78 -19.30
CA ALA A 66 -12.87 9.09 -18.87
C ALA A 66 -13.94 9.86 -18.09
N PHE A 67 -15.18 9.85 -18.57
CA PHE A 67 -16.33 10.46 -17.88
C PHE A 67 -16.51 9.88 -16.47
N GLN A 68 -16.51 8.55 -16.32
CA GLN A 68 -16.67 7.90 -15.02
C GLN A 68 -15.51 8.22 -14.05
N ILE A 69 -14.28 8.31 -14.56
CA ILE A 69 -13.12 8.72 -13.76
C ILE A 69 -13.28 10.17 -13.31
N LEU A 70 -13.67 11.08 -14.20
CA LEU A 70 -13.91 12.49 -13.86
C LEU A 70 -14.97 12.64 -12.78
N GLN A 71 -16.08 11.90 -12.89
CA GLN A 71 -17.12 11.87 -11.83
C GLN A 71 -16.55 11.41 -10.48
N GLY A 72 -15.68 10.40 -10.47
CA GLY A 72 -15.00 9.95 -9.26
C GLY A 72 -14.05 11.00 -8.68
N LEU A 73 -13.41 11.83 -9.50
CA LEU A 73 -12.50 12.87 -9.07
C LEU A 73 -13.20 14.05 -8.39
N GLU A 74 -14.45 14.35 -8.73
CA GLU A 74 -15.18 15.48 -8.15
C GLU A 74 -15.31 15.39 -6.62
N THR A 75 -15.45 14.19 -6.08
CA THR A 75 -15.57 13.93 -4.63
C THR A 75 -14.26 13.47 -3.98
N LEU A 76 -13.18 13.34 -4.74
CA LEU A 76 -11.92 12.80 -4.23
C LEU A 76 -11.35 13.59 -3.03
N PRO A 77 -11.35 14.93 -3.01
CA PRO A 77 -10.84 15.68 -1.85
C PRO A 77 -11.62 15.39 -0.56
N LEU A 78 -12.95 15.26 -0.66
CA LEU A 78 -13.81 14.92 0.49
C LEU A 78 -13.53 13.52 1.01
N ARG A 79 -13.42 12.54 0.09
CA ARG A 79 -13.07 11.16 0.45
C ARG A 79 -11.69 11.07 1.08
N MET A 80 -10.69 11.72 0.50
CA MET A 80 -9.32 11.69 1.04
C MET A 80 -9.23 12.32 2.44
N ALA A 81 -9.96 13.39 2.70
CA ALA A 81 -10.00 13.97 4.04
C ALA A 81 -10.57 12.96 5.08
N LYS A 82 -11.63 12.24 4.72
CA LYS A 82 -12.22 11.21 5.59
C LYS A 82 -11.29 10.00 5.75
N HIS A 83 -10.69 9.51 4.66
CA HIS A 83 -9.71 8.43 4.69
C HIS A 83 -8.55 8.74 5.65
N VAL A 84 -7.93 9.92 5.52
CA VAL A 84 -6.81 10.35 6.36
C VAL A 84 -7.24 10.49 7.83
N SER A 85 -8.40 11.08 8.09
CA SER A 85 -8.93 11.22 9.44
C SER A 85 -9.15 9.86 10.12
N ASN A 86 -9.80 8.92 9.43
CA ASN A 86 -10.02 7.57 9.94
C ASN A 86 -8.70 6.85 10.20
N THR A 87 -7.74 6.96 9.25
CA THR A 87 -6.42 6.34 9.37
C THR A 87 -5.66 6.84 10.59
N ASN A 88 -5.64 8.15 10.82
CA ASN A 88 -4.95 8.73 11.97
C ASN A 88 -5.53 8.19 13.29
N SER A 89 -6.86 8.09 13.40
CA SER A 89 -7.52 7.55 14.60
C SER A 89 -7.18 6.06 14.80
N ILE A 90 -7.16 5.27 13.73
CA ILE A 90 -6.81 3.84 13.80
C ILE A 90 -5.34 3.66 14.16
N VAL A 91 -4.44 4.43 13.56
CA VAL A 91 -3.00 4.38 13.87
C VAL A 91 -2.74 4.72 15.32
N GLN A 92 -3.42 5.75 15.86
CA GLN A 92 -3.30 6.10 17.27
C GLN A 92 -3.81 4.98 18.19
N PHE A 93 -4.94 4.36 17.87
CA PHE A 93 -5.47 3.21 18.60
C PHE A 93 -4.48 2.01 18.59
N LEU A 94 -3.94 1.68 17.42
CA LEU A 94 -3.01 0.55 17.27
C LEU A 94 -1.66 0.81 17.96
N LYS A 95 -1.18 2.05 17.97
CA LYS A 95 0.08 2.44 18.63
C LYS A 95 0.10 2.12 20.13
N GLU A 96 -1.05 2.20 20.77
CA GLU A 96 -1.20 1.96 22.20
C GLU A 96 -1.49 0.49 22.55
N HIS A 97 -1.72 -0.36 21.55
CA HIS A 97 -2.16 -1.74 21.77
C HIS A 97 -0.98 -2.69 22.01
N PRO A 98 -0.98 -3.48 23.11
CA PRO A 98 0.15 -4.32 23.51
C PRO A 98 0.51 -5.44 22.53
N MET A 99 -0.43 -5.88 21.67
CA MET A 99 -0.21 -6.90 20.65
C MET A 99 0.41 -6.34 19.36
N VAL A 100 0.50 -5.02 19.21
CA VAL A 100 1.16 -4.38 18.06
C VAL A 100 2.64 -4.18 18.41
N GLU A 101 3.51 -4.66 17.54
CA GLU A 101 4.97 -4.57 17.70
C GLU A 101 5.51 -3.31 17.06
N SER A 102 5.07 -3.01 15.85
CA SER A 102 5.50 -1.85 15.08
C SER A 102 4.40 -1.39 14.11
N ILE A 103 4.48 -0.12 13.70
CA ILE A 103 3.59 0.46 12.69
C ILE A 103 4.46 1.16 11.65
N ASN A 104 4.25 0.84 10.38
CA ASN A 104 4.88 1.50 9.25
C ASN A 104 3.88 2.48 8.62
N TYR A 105 3.93 3.74 9.05
CA TYR A 105 3.10 4.83 8.56
C TYR A 105 3.85 6.16 8.64
N PRO A 106 4.09 6.86 7.52
CA PRO A 106 4.86 8.11 7.50
C PRO A 106 4.25 9.27 8.29
N GLY A 107 2.98 9.15 8.71
CA GLY A 107 2.34 10.11 9.61
C GLY A 107 2.85 10.05 11.06
N LEU A 108 3.57 9.00 11.45
CA LEU A 108 4.19 8.90 12.78
C LEU A 108 5.54 9.63 12.79
N GLU A 109 5.79 10.42 13.83
CA GLU A 109 7.07 11.14 14.01
C GLU A 109 8.29 10.21 14.08
N SER A 110 8.10 8.96 14.50
CA SER A 110 9.15 7.94 14.54
C SER A 110 9.50 7.33 13.18
N HIS A 111 8.72 7.61 12.13
CA HIS A 111 8.99 7.05 10.81
C HIS A 111 10.16 7.80 10.13
N PRO A 112 11.11 7.10 9.49
CA PRO A 112 12.29 7.74 8.89
C PRO A 112 11.95 8.79 7.83
N ASP A 113 10.85 8.62 7.10
CA ASP A 113 10.40 9.54 6.06
C ASP A 113 9.34 10.54 6.53
N HIS A 114 9.17 10.74 7.86
CA HIS A 114 8.13 11.63 8.39
C HIS A 114 8.25 13.06 7.85
N GLU A 115 9.43 13.66 7.92
CA GLU A 115 9.65 15.04 7.46
C GLU A 115 9.48 15.18 5.94
N LEU A 116 9.94 14.17 5.18
CA LEU A 116 9.71 14.14 3.74
C LEU A 116 8.22 14.05 3.41
N ALA A 117 7.50 13.15 4.07
CA ALA A 117 6.06 12.98 3.89
C ALA A 117 5.28 14.25 4.24
N LYS A 118 5.64 14.92 5.33
CA LYS A 118 5.04 16.20 5.75
C LYS A 118 5.28 17.33 4.73
N SER A 119 6.45 17.33 4.11
CA SER A 119 6.78 18.29 3.04
C SER A 119 5.99 18.02 1.76
N LEU A 120 5.93 16.76 1.31
CA LEU A 120 5.30 16.39 0.04
C LEU A 120 3.78 16.25 0.14
N LEU A 121 3.26 15.86 1.30
CA LEU A 121 1.86 15.52 1.54
C LEU A 121 1.29 16.31 2.73
N PRO A 122 1.27 17.65 2.70
CA PRO A 122 0.92 18.49 3.85
C PRO A 122 -0.53 18.34 4.33
N LYS A 123 -1.40 17.76 3.49
CA LYS A 123 -2.82 17.50 3.83
C LYS A 123 -3.07 16.10 4.42
N GLY A 124 -2.01 15.30 4.57
CA GLY A 124 -2.06 13.94 5.11
C GLY A 124 -1.41 12.90 4.20
N VAL A 125 -0.86 11.87 4.81
CA VAL A 125 0.02 10.88 4.16
C VAL A 125 -0.74 9.65 3.63
N GLY A 126 -2.03 9.78 3.39
CA GLY A 126 -2.85 8.73 2.81
C GLY A 126 -3.48 7.79 3.84
N ALA A 127 -4.04 6.69 3.34
CA ALA A 127 -4.87 5.78 4.13
C ALA A 127 -4.43 4.31 4.01
N VAL A 128 -3.23 4.06 3.52
CA VAL A 128 -2.63 2.73 3.43
C VAL A 128 -1.42 2.68 4.34
N PHE A 129 -1.42 1.72 5.24
CA PHE A 129 -0.30 1.50 6.14
C PHE A 129 -0.21 0.02 6.54
N SER A 130 0.86 -0.35 7.21
CA SER A 130 1.03 -1.68 7.75
C SER A 130 1.47 -1.64 9.21
N PHE A 131 1.18 -2.73 9.91
CA PHE A 131 1.66 -2.93 11.27
C PHE A 131 2.00 -4.40 11.48
N GLU A 132 2.89 -4.67 12.43
CA GLU A 132 3.32 -6.02 12.78
C GLU A 132 2.63 -6.47 14.07
N LEU A 133 2.08 -7.69 14.07
CA LEU A 133 1.49 -8.33 15.25
C LEU A 133 2.49 -9.24 15.95
N LYS A 134 2.54 -9.18 17.26
CA LYS A 134 3.23 -10.18 18.08
C LYS A 134 2.57 -11.53 17.93
N GLY A 135 3.36 -12.59 17.76
CA GLY A 135 2.89 -13.95 17.56
C GLY A 135 2.96 -14.46 16.11
N GLY A 136 3.50 -13.63 15.20
CA GLY A 136 3.88 -14.01 13.85
C GLY A 136 2.71 -14.44 12.97
N ARG A 137 2.97 -15.36 12.03
CA ARG A 137 2.02 -15.78 10.98
C ARG A 137 0.65 -16.23 11.53
N GLU A 138 0.63 -16.99 12.62
CA GLU A 138 -0.63 -17.45 13.22
C GLU A 138 -1.43 -16.31 13.85
N ALA A 139 -0.75 -15.33 14.43
CA ALA A 139 -1.41 -14.13 14.95
C ALA A 139 -2.06 -13.32 13.82
N GLY A 140 -1.33 -13.07 12.73
CA GLY A 140 -1.87 -12.38 11.57
C GLY A 140 -3.07 -13.10 10.96
N ARG A 141 -3.00 -14.41 10.81
CA ARG A 141 -4.13 -15.23 10.33
C ARG A 141 -5.33 -15.15 11.26
N THR A 142 -5.13 -15.37 12.57
CA THR A 142 -6.20 -15.30 13.59
C THR A 142 -6.86 -13.93 13.60
N PHE A 143 -6.07 -12.87 13.43
CA PHE A 143 -6.55 -11.51 13.40
C PHE A 143 -7.53 -11.28 12.23
N ILE A 144 -7.09 -11.56 10.99
CA ILE A 144 -7.91 -11.27 9.80
C ILE A 144 -9.17 -12.14 9.72
N GLU A 145 -9.13 -13.39 10.23
CA GLU A 145 -10.28 -14.29 10.25
C GLU A 145 -11.39 -13.83 11.21
N LYS A 146 -11.11 -12.89 12.11
CA LYS A 146 -12.08 -12.35 13.07
C LYS A 146 -12.69 -11.02 12.68
N LEU A 147 -12.16 -10.38 11.66
CA LEU A 147 -12.72 -9.12 11.17
C LEU A 147 -14.00 -9.38 10.36
N GLU A 148 -15.01 -8.59 10.58
CA GLU A 148 -16.31 -8.68 9.92
C GLU A 148 -16.58 -7.49 8.99
N LEU A 149 -16.07 -6.30 9.35
CA LEU A 149 -16.27 -5.05 8.60
C LEU A 149 -15.17 -4.86 7.54
N PHE A 150 -13.90 -5.12 7.90
CA PHE A 150 -12.81 -5.06 6.94
C PHE A 150 -12.91 -6.17 5.91
N SER A 151 -12.98 -5.81 4.63
CA SER A 151 -12.98 -6.79 3.54
C SER A 151 -11.58 -7.39 3.34
N HIS A 152 -11.50 -8.71 3.34
CA HIS A 152 -10.24 -9.44 3.14
C HIS A 152 -9.91 -9.51 1.66
N LEU A 153 -9.21 -8.50 1.17
CA LEU A 153 -8.79 -8.43 -0.22
C LEU A 153 -7.61 -7.47 -0.43
N ALA A 154 -6.77 -7.75 -1.45
CA ALA A 154 -5.61 -6.94 -1.80
C ALA A 154 -5.97 -5.86 -2.82
N ASN A 155 -6.36 -4.67 -2.33
CA ASN A 155 -6.54 -3.47 -3.13
C ASN A 155 -6.15 -2.23 -2.31
N VAL A 156 -6.20 -1.06 -2.90
CA VAL A 156 -5.93 0.23 -2.25
C VAL A 156 -6.91 1.29 -2.76
N GLY A 157 -7.29 2.23 -1.89
CA GLY A 157 -8.10 3.39 -2.27
C GLY A 157 -9.58 3.10 -2.48
N ASP A 158 -10.09 1.95 -2.03
CA ASP A 158 -11.51 1.66 -2.02
C ASP A 158 -12.24 2.50 -0.96
N ALA A 159 -13.51 2.81 -1.18
CA ALA A 159 -14.37 3.44 -0.19
C ALA A 159 -14.61 2.54 1.03
N LYS A 160 -14.47 1.21 0.86
CA LYS A 160 -14.51 0.22 1.93
C LYS A 160 -13.12 0.00 2.52
N SER A 161 -13.08 -0.27 3.81
CA SER A 161 -11.85 -0.68 4.50
C SER A 161 -11.44 -2.10 4.11
N LEU A 162 -10.18 -2.26 3.77
CA LEU A 162 -9.61 -3.51 3.29
C LEU A 162 -8.46 -3.95 4.21
N VAL A 163 -8.31 -5.25 4.36
CA VAL A 163 -7.24 -5.86 5.15
C VAL A 163 -6.60 -7.01 4.39
N ILE A 164 -5.30 -7.16 4.54
CA ILE A 164 -4.58 -8.32 4.05
C ILE A 164 -3.46 -8.71 5.04
N HIS A 165 -3.27 -10.00 5.20
CA HIS A 165 -2.10 -10.61 5.85
C HIS A 165 -1.24 -11.28 4.76
N PRO A 166 -0.20 -10.62 4.25
CA PRO A 166 0.56 -11.10 3.10
C PRO A 166 1.13 -12.50 3.28
N ALA A 167 1.66 -12.80 4.46
CA ALA A 167 2.29 -14.08 4.75
C ALA A 167 1.35 -15.29 4.61
N SER A 168 0.02 -15.15 4.81
CA SER A 168 -0.95 -16.22 4.61
C SER A 168 -1.73 -16.15 3.30
N THR A 169 -1.55 -15.09 2.50
CA THR A 169 -2.32 -14.84 1.29
C THR A 169 -1.43 -14.65 0.06
N THR A 170 -1.08 -13.42 -0.30
CA THR A 170 -0.32 -13.10 -1.51
C THR A 170 1.09 -13.70 -1.53
N HIS A 171 1.70 -13.91 -0.36
CA HIS A 171 3.05 -14.45 -0.19
C HIS A 171 3.07 -15.80 0.56
N HIS A 172 1.96 -16.54 0.54
CA HIS A 172 1.81 -17.79 1.31
C HIS A 172 2.83 -18.89 0.95
N ARG A 173 3.39 -18.84 -0.26
CA ARG A 173 4.40 -19.80 -0.74
C ARG A 173 5.82 -19.47 -0.29
N MET A 174 6.04 -18.27 0.24
CA MET A 174 7.36 -17.87 0.73
C MET A 174 7.58 -18.42 2.15
N ASP A 175 8.79 -18.87 2.40
CA ASP A 175 9.25 -19.18 3.76
C ASP A 175 9.52 -17.89 4.55
N GLU A 176 9.74 -18.01 5.85
CA GLU A 176 9.93 -16.84 6.72
C GLU A 176 11.17 -16.03 6.36
N LYS A 177 12.25 -16.69 5.90
CA LYS A 177 13.48 -16.02 5.48
C LYS A 177 13.23 -15.14 4.25
N SER A 178 12.60 -15.71 3.23
CA SER A 178 12.27 -15.00 1.99
C SER A 178 11.27 -13.85 2.23
N LEU A 179 10.32 -14.03 3.16
CA LEU A 179 9.41 -12.94 3.58
C LEU A 179 10.18 -11.78 4.21
N LEU A 180 11.08 -12.06 5.15
CA LEU A 180 11.88 -11.03 5.82
C LEU A 180 12.82 -10.32 4.84
N GLU A 181 13.45 -11.04 3.92
CA GLU A 181 14.29 -10.46 2.85
C GLU A 181 13.47 -9.54 1.92
N SER A 182 12.17 -9.80 1.79
CA SER A 182 11.23 -8.95 1.06
C SER A 182 10.63 -7.81 1.90
N GLY A 183 11.09 -7.62 3.15
CA GLY A 183 10.58 -6.61 4.07
C GLY A 183 9.19 -6.92 4.64
N ILE A 184 8.75 -8.17 4.59
CA ILE A 184 7.45 -8.62 5.08
C ILE A 184 7.66 -9.46 6.34
N GLY A 185 7.25 -8.95 7.49
CA GLY A 185 7.22 -9.71 8.72
C GLY A 185 6.13 -10.80 8.69
N PRO A 186 6.31 -11.90 9.44
CA PRO A 186 5.33 -12.99 9.46
C PRO A 186 3.96 -12.61 10.05
N GLY A 187 3.90 -11.59 10.90
CA GLY A 187 2.68 -11.04 11.49
C GLY A 187 2.22 -9.73 10.86
N LEU A 188 2.78 -9.35 9.71
CA LEU A 188 2.46 -8.09 9.06
C LEU A 188 1.03 -8.06 8.54
N ILE A 189 0.30 -7.05 8.97
CA ILE A 189 -1.04 -6.70 8.48
C ILE A 189 -0.96 -5.39 7.69
N ARG A 190 -1.55 -5.37 6.50
CA ARG A 190 -1.72 -4.13 5.72
C ARG A 190 -3.19 -3.74 5.71
N LEU A 191 -3.47 -2.50 6.05
CA LEU A 191 -4.80 -1.89 5.95
C LEU A 191 -4.85 -0.87 4.82
N SER A 192 -6.00 -0.81 4.13
CA SER A 192 -6.43 0.31 3.31
C SER A 192 -7.72 0.82 3.91
N VAL A 193 -7.64 1.93 4.64
CA VAL A 193 -8.74 2.44 5.45
C VAL A 193 -9.77 3.16 4.59
N GLY A 194 -11.04 2.80 4.76
CA GLY A 194 -12.17 3.33 4.02
C GLY A 194 -12.87 4.53 4.68
N LEU A 195 -14.12 4.72 4.32
CA LEU A 195 -14.95 5.88 4.68
C LEU A 195 -15.95 5.59 5.80
N GLU A 196 -16.00 4.37 6.29
CA GLU A 196 -16.94 3.92 7.32
C GLU A 196 -16.80 4.76 8.60
N ASP A 197 -17.72 4.60 9.53
CA ASP A 197 -17.58 5.21 10.84
C ASP A 197 -16.32 4.69 11.53
N VAL A 198 -15.52 5.60 12.06
CA VAL A 198 -14.22 5.25 12.64
C VAL A 198 -14.33 4.38 13.88
N GLN A 199 -15.42 4.53 14.65
CA GLN A 199 -15.64 3.72 15.84
C GLN A 199 -15.96 2.28 15.47
N ASP A 200 -16.77 2.07 14.43
CA ASP A 200 -17.07 0.72 13.92
C ASP A 200 -15.81 0.03 13.41
N LEU A 201 -14.93 0.75 12.70
CA LEU A 201 -13.63 0.24 12.27
C LEU A 201 -12.75 -0.16 13.45
N ILE A 202 -12.66 0.68 14.47
CA ILE A 202 -11.87 0.41 15.69
C ILE A 202 -12.44 -0.79 16.46
N ASP A 203 -13.75 -0.93 16.54
CA ASP A 203 -14.39 -2.04 17.25
C ASP A 203 -14.20 -3.38 16.52
N ASP A 204 -14.18 -3.38 15.20
CA ASP A 204 -13.82 -4.54 14.39
C ASP A 204 -12.35 -4.94 14.61
N LEU A 205 -11.43 -3.98 14.58
CA LEU A 205 -10.02 -4.22 14.88
C LEU A 205 -9.80 -4.76 16.31
N LYS A 206 -10.55 -4.25 17.30
CA LYS A 206 -10.53 -4.77 18.67
C LYS A 206 -10.96 -6.24 18.73
N ALA A 207 -11.94 -6.64 17.94
CA ALA A 207 -12.38 -8.06 17.91
C ALA A 207 -11.24 -8.96 17.41
N GLY A 208 -10.54 -8.56 16.34
CA GLY A 208 -9.36 -9.25 15.84
C GLY A 208 -8.23 -9.33 16.87
N LEU A 209 -7.88 -8.20 17.50
CA LEU A 209 -6.81 -8.13 18.51
C LEU A 209 -7.11 -8.97 19.74
N ARG A 210 -8.34 -8.98 20.24
CA ARG A 210 -8.78 -9.87 21.35
C ARG A 210 -8.63 -11.35 21.01
N ALA A 211 -8.85 -11.74 19.75
CA ALA A 211 -8.65 -13.12 19.32
C ALA A 211 -7.16 -13.51 19.37
N VAL A 212 -6.29 -12.60 18.94
CA VAL A 212 -4.83 -12.78 19.02
C VAL A 212 -4.36 -12.87 20.47
N GLU A 213 -4.80 -12.00 21.35
CA GLU A 213 -4.48 -12.05 22.80
C GLU A 213 -4.83 -13.41 23.41
N LYS A 214 -6.04 -13.90 23.13
CA LYS A 214 -6.49 -15.22 23.63
C LYS A 214 -5.64 -16.36 23.07
N MET A 215 -5.23 -16.29 21.81
CA MET A 215 -4.37 -17.29 21.18
C MET A 215 -2.97 -17.30 21.82
N VAL A 216 -2.35 -16.12 21.96
CA VAL A 216 -1.00 -15.99 22.53
C VAL A 216 -0.99 -16.37 24.00
N GLY A 217 -1.99 -15.94 24.78
CA GLY A 217 -2.13 -16.32 26.19
C GLY A 217 -2.28 -17.83 26.41
N LYS A 218 -3.03 -18.54 25.56
CA LYS A 218 -3.12 -20.00 25.61
C LYS A 218 -1.79 -20.69 25.32
N LYS A 219 -1.02 -20.22 24.31
CA LYS A 219 0.31 -20.78 24.02
C LYS A 219 1.28 -20.60 25.18
N SER A 220 1.25 -19.45 25.85
CA SER A 220 2.10 -19.18 27.02
C SER A 220 1.77 -20.12 28.18
N LEU A 221 0.50 -20.39 28.47
CA LEU A 221 0.06 -21.33 29.51
C LEU A 221 0.51 -22.77 29.21
N ILE A 222 0.38 -23.22 27.96
CA ILE A 222 0.82 -24.58 27.54
C ILE A 222 2.34 -24.71 27.70
N CYS A 223 3.12 -23.73 27.30
CA CYS A 223 4.57 -23.75 27.46
C CYS A 223 4.97 -23.81 28.95
N ILE A 224 4.30 -23.07 29.82
CA ILE A 224 4.52 -23.13 31.27
C ILE A 224 4.18 -24.52 31.82
N PHE A 225 3.08 -25.13 31.38
CA PHE A 225 2.67 -26.45 31.83
C PHE A 225 3.68 -27.54 31.43
N ILE A 226 4.13 -27.55 30.17
CA ILE A 226 5.16 -28.49 29.67
C ILE A 226 6.46 -28.32 30.45
N TYR A 227 6.91 -27.08 30.66
CA TYR A 227 8.13 -26.81 31.44
C TYR A 227 8.06 -27.28 32.89
N LEU A 228 6.87 -27.25 33.51
CA LEU A 228 6.67 -27.74 34.88
C LEU A 228 6.57 -29.28 34.96
N GLU A 229 6.13 -29.96 33.88
CA GLU A 229 6.13 -31.43 33.80
C GLU A 229 7.52 -32.02 33.55
N GLU A 230 8.36 -31.35 32.75
CA GLU A 230 9.76 -31.77 32.49
C GLU A 230 10.69 -31.62 33.72
N LYS A 231 10.27 -30.88 34.75
CA LYS A 231 11.03 -30.73 36.01
C LYS A 231 10.58 -31.65 37.15
N LYS A 232 9.61 -32.54 36.92
CA LYS A 232 9.20 -33.57 37.86
C LYS A 232 9.85 -34.91 37.53
#